data_67ce14d195cbff77500115ea51dcabfe
#
_entry.id   67ce14d195cbff77500115ea51dcabfe
#
_cell.length_a   1.000
_cell.length_b   1.000
_cell.length_c   1.000
_cell.angle_alpha   90.00
_cell.angle_beta   90.00
_cell.angle_gamma   90.00
#
_symmetry.space_group_name_H-M   'P 1'
#
loop_
_entity.id
_entity.type
_entity.pdbx_description
1 polymer ?
#
loop_
_entity_poly.entity_id
_entity_poly.type
_entity_poly.pdbx_seq_one_letter_code
_entity_poly.pdbx_strand_id
1 'polypeptide(L)'
;MNNPIIDVQNIYKYFDQNNIPLKVLENLSLSLEMGESLGLIGASGSGKSTLLHIICGLEKPDSGKVFIKNNDMTCLDINKRSLLRNKEIGFVYQFHHLLPDLSTLENIALPSLISGTDKEEAYSFALSLLDQVNLKGKEQSRPNQLSGGERQRVAIARSMSNKPSCLIMDEPTGNLDSKNVDNFMDLLMEMIQIHKTTLVIATHDKNVSSRLDRLLSLE
;
A
#
# COMPACT_ATOMS: atom_id res chain seq x y z
N MET A 1 0.42 13.68 23.10
CA MET A 1 0.44 13.96 21.65
C MET A 1 0.48 12.62 20.97
N ASN A 2 -0.47 12.33 20.10
CA ASN A 2 -0.39 11.09 19.31
C ASN A 2 0.78 11.23 18.32
N ASN A 3 1.64 10.22 18.27
CA ASN A 3 2.70 10.18 17.27
C ASN A 3 2.12 9.73 15.93
N PRO A 4 2.42 10.40 14.82
CA PRO A 4 1.91 10.01 13.51
C PRO A 4 2.38 8.59 13.12
N ILE A 5 1.56 7.89 12.37
CA ILE A 5 1.90 6.58 11.80
C ILE A 5 2.89 6.74 10.65
N ILE A 6 2.68 7.75 9.82
CA ILE A 6 3.59 8.13 8.72
C ILE A 6 4.01 9.58 8.97
N ASP A 7 5.31 9.83 9.00
CA ASP A 7 5.86 11.19 9.07
C ASP A 7 6.99 11.34 8.04
N VAL A 8 6.77 12.22 7.08
CA VAL A 8 7.67 12.52 5.96
C VAL A 8 8.18 13.94 6.14
N GLN A 9 9.49 14.13 6.22
CA GLN A 9 10.11 15.39 6.57
C GLN A 9 11.11 15.85 5.49
N ASN A 10 10.80 16.96 4.83
CA ASN A 10 11.68 17.69 3.90
C ASN A 10 12.30 16.78 2.83
N ILE A 11 11.50 15.92 2.20
CA ILE A 11 11.98 15.00 1.18
C ILE A 11 12.33 15.75 -0.11
N TYR A 12 13.53 15.44 -0.60
CA TYR A 12 14.00 15.78 -1.94
C TYR A 12 14.33 14.51 -2.70
N LYS A 13 13.97 14.46 -3.99
CA LYS A 13 14.34 13.36 -4.88
C LYS A 13 14.61 13.85 -6.28
N TYR A 14 15.78 13.45 -6.78
CA TYR A 14 16.23 13.71 -8.15
C TYR A 14 16.53 12.39 -8.85
N PHE A 15 16.31 12.33 -10.14
CA PHE A 15 16.78 11.25 -11.00
C PHE A 15 17.73 11.81 -12.06
N ASP A 16 18.73 11.06 -12.43
CA ASP A 16 19.62 11.43 -13.54
C ASP A 16 18.94 11.08 -14.87
N GLN A 17 18.71 12.07 -15.71
CA GLN A 17 18.24 11.90 -17.08
C GLN A 17 19.28 12.47 -18.04
N ASN A 18 20.15 11.62 -18.59
CA ASN A 18 21.21 12.02 -19.51
C ASN A 18 22.17 13.10 -18.93
N ASN A 19 22.64 12.92 -17.70
CA ASN A 19 23.47 13.87 -16.92
C ASN A 19 22.78 15.19 -16.60
N ILE A 20 21.45 15.25 -16.69
CA ILE A 20 20.65 16.39 -16.22
C ILE A 20 19.81 15.91 -15.04
N PRO A 21 19.93 16.53 -13.84
CA PRO A 21 19.12 16.15 -12.69
C PRO A 21 17.65 16.53 -12.93
N LEU A 22 16.81 15.51 -13.06
CA LEU A 22 15.35 15.70 -13.09
C LEU A 22 14.85 15.73 -11.64
N LYS A 23 14.38 16.89 -11.21
CA LYS A 23 13.73 17.06 -9.90
C LYS A 23 12.35 16.45 -9.92
N VAL A 24 12.09 15.49 -9.01
CA VAL A 24 10.80 14.82 -8.91
C VAL A 24 10.08 15.16 -7.62
N LEU A 25 10.79 15.31 -6.50
CA LEU A 25 10.21 15.79 -5.24
C LEU A 25 11.09 16.91 -4.68
N GLU A 26 10.46 17.96 -4.17
CA GLU A 26 11.15 19.11 -3.57
C GLU A 26 10.50 19.53 -2.27
N ASN A 27 11.28 19.48 -1.19
CA ASN A 27 10.89 19.94 0.15
C ASN A 27 9.52 19.41 0.61
N LEU A 28 9.21 18.16 0.28
CA LEU A 28 7.91 17.57 0.58
C LEU A 28 7.86 17.10 2.03
N SER A 29 6.83 17.54 2.75
CA SER A 29 6.57 17.09 4.11
C SER A 29 5.08 16.76 4.26
N LEU A 30 4.78 15.67 4.97
CA LEU A 30 3.42 15.29 5.33
C LEU A 30 3.44 14.40 6.59
N SER A 31 2.35 14.40 7.33
CA SER A 31 2.15 13.49 8.45
C SER A 31 0.74 12.93 8.42
N LEU A 32 0.58 11.69 8.88
CA LEU A 32 -0.70 10.97 8.94
C LEU A 32 -0.84 10.28 10.29
N GLU A 33 -1.98 10.53 10.93
CA GLU A 33 -2.38 9.88 12.18
C GLU A 33 -2.96 8.49 11.92
N MET A 34 -3.15 7.72 12.99
CA MET A 34 -3.77 6.39 12.92
C MET A 34 -5.19 6.48 12.36
N GLY A 35 -5.49 5.67 11.35
CA GLY A 35 -6.81 5.57 10.71
C GLY A 35 -7.15 6.72 9.76
N GLU A 36 -6.25 7.68 9.55
CA GLU A 36 -6.43 8.75 8.56
C GLU A 36 -6.22 8.23 7.13
N SER A 37 -6.96 8.75 6.17
CA SER A 37 -6.82 8.42 4.75
C SER A 37 -6.36 9.63 3.92
N LEU A 38 -5.31 9.44 3.09
CA LEU A 38 -4.72 10.48 2.24
C LEU A 38 -4.74 10.06 0.77
N GLY A 39 -5.26 10.93 -0.08
CA GLY A 39 -5.14 10.85 -1.53
C GLY A 39 -3.96 11.68 -2.04
N LEU A 40 -3.03 11.05 -2.75
CA LEU A 40 -2.00 11.73 -3.53
C LEU A 40 -2.54 11.93 -4.94
N ILE A 41 -2.79 13.17 -5.33
CA ILE A 41 -3.33 13.53 -6.64
C ILE A 41 -2.28 14.32 -7.44
N GLY A 42 -2.38 14.30 -8.77
CA GLY A 42 -1.47 14.98 -9.66
C GLY A 42 -1.37 14.30 -11.02
N ALA A 43 -0.76 14.99 -11.98
CA ALA A 43 -0.56 14.45 -13.33
C ALA A 43 0.31 13.17 -13.33
N SER A 44 0.29 12.43 -14.43
CA SER A 44 1.25 11.33 -14.63
C SER A 44 2.67 11.91 -14.61
N GLY A 45 3.58 11.25 -13.90
CA GLY A 45 4.96 11.73 -13.74
C GLY A 45 5.18 12.79 -12.65
N SER A 46 4.15 13.22 -11.90
CA SER A 46 4.31 14.20 -10.80
C SER A 46 5.02 13.68 -9.54
N GLY A 47 5.50 12.44 -9.54
CA GLY A 47 6.26 11.87 -8.41
C GLY A 47 5.43 11.08 -7.40
N LYS A 48 4.13 10.82 -7.63
CA LYS A 48 3.26 10.06 -6.70
C LYS A 48 3.84 8.69 -6.35
N SER A 49 4.12 7.85 -7.35
CA SER A 49 4.72 6.52 -7.14
C SER A 49 6.09 6.61 -6.48
N THR A 50 6.90 7.62 -6.84
CA THR A 50 8.20 7.87 -6.21
C THR A 50 8.05 8.15 -4.72
N LEU A 51 7.09 9.00 -4.34
CA LEU A 51 6.80 9.29 -2.93
C LEU A 51 6.33 8.02 -2.19
N LEU A 52 5.42 7.24 -2.78
CA LEU A 52 4.97 5.96 -2.21
C LEU A 52 6.14 4.99 -2.00
N HIS A 53 7.03 4.88 -2.98
CA HIS A 53 8.22 4.01 -2.87
C HIS A 53 9.18 4.50 -1.79
N ILE A 54 9.35 5.82 -1.62
CA ILE A 54 10.16 6.40 -0.55
C ILE A 54 9.52 6.11 0.82
N ILE A 55 8.21 6.30 0.99
CA ILE A 55 7.50 5.97 2.23
C ILE A 55 7.68 4.48 2.58
N CYS A 56 7.60 3.60 1.59
CA CYS A 56 7.80 2.16 1.78
C CYS A 56 9.28 1.75 1.96
N GLY A 57 10.23 2.68 1.85
CA GLY A 57 11.66 2.37 1.90
C GLY A 57 12.13 1.48 0.75
N LEU A 58 11.43 1.48 -0.38
CA LEU A 58 11.83 0.83 -1.63
C LEU A 58 12.81 1.71 -2.41
N GLU A 59 12.63 3.03 -2.32
CA GLU A 59 13.50 4.04 -2.89
C GLU A 59 14.09 4.90 -1.77
N LYS A 60 15.33 5.37 -1.90
CA LYS A 60 15.93 6.30 -0.98
C LYS A 60 15.70 7.73 -1.44
N PRO A 61 15.33 8.66 -0.54
CA PRO A 61 15.37 10.08 -0.85
C PRO A 61 16.83 10.56 -0.94
N ASP A 62 17.08 11.63 -1.68
CA ASP A 62 18.40 12.27 -1.71
C ASP A 62 18.66 13.10 -0.44
N SER A 63 17.59 13.64 0.14
CA SER A 63 17.60 14.24 1.49
C SER A 63 16.23 14.17 2.14
N GLY A 64 16.18 14.43 3.46
CA GLY A 64 14.98 14.34 4.28
C GLY A 64 14.87 12.99 4.99
N LYS A 65 13.77 12.78 5.69
CA LYS A 65 13.52 11.58 6.51
C LYS A 65 12.10 11.06 6.36
N VAL A 66 11.95 9.76 6.55
CA VAL A 66 10.65 9.10 6.61
C VAL A 66 10.58 8.24 7.85
N PHE A 67 9.57 8.47 8.67
CA PHE A 67 9.31 7.66 9.85
C PHE A 67 8.03 6.86 9.68
N ILE A 68 8.09 5.57 10.03
CA ILE A 68 6.93 4.70 10.17
C ILE A 68 6.87 4.27 11.64
N LYS A 69 5.81 4.66 12.35
CA LYS A 69 5.68 4.42 13.80
C LYS A 69 6.97 4.81 14.57
N ASN A 70 7.47 6.00 14.32
CA ASN A 70 8.72 6.55 14.90
C ASN A 70 10.01 5.83 14.49
N ASN A 71 10.00 4.86 13.60
CA ASN A 71 11.21 4.24 13.09
C ASN A 71 11.67 4.95 11.81
N ASP A 72 12.88 5.51 11.82
CA ASP A 72 13.46 6.22 10.67
C ASP A 72 13.85 5.23 9.57
N MET A 73 12.99 5.08 8.55
CA MET A 73 13.19 4.21 7.39
C MET A 73 14.44 4.56 6.57
N THR A 74 14.88 5.82 6.60
CA THR A 74 16.01 6.30 5.80
C THR A 74 17.36 5.88 6.38
N CYS A 75 17.44 5.69 7.70
CA CYS A 75 18.66 5.30 8.42
C CYS A 75 18.85 3.77 8.53
N LEU A 76 17.79 2.99 8.34
CA LEU A 76 17.86 1.54 8.48
C LEU A 76 18.68 0.89 7.37
N ASP A 77 19.43 -0.16 7.72
CA ASP A 77 20.00 -1.07 6.75
C ASP A 77 18.90 -1.83 5.98
N ILE A 78 19.27 -2.46 4.87
CA ILE A 78 18.31 -3.11 3.95
C ILE A 78 17.49 -4.20 4.65
N ASN A 79 18.09 -4.96 5.57
CA ASN A 79 17.40 -6.07 6.24
C ASN A 79 16.38 -5.54 7.25
N LYS A 80 16.78 -4.62 8.12
CA LYS A 80 15.88 -4.00 9.11
C LYS A 80 14.75 -3.24 8.43
N ARG A 81 15.04 -2.53 7.34
CA ARG A 81 14.03 -1.82 6.54
C ARG A 81 13.03 -2.78 5.91
N SER A 82 13.49 -3.93 5.38
CA SER A 82 12.62 -4.96 4.83
C SER A 82 11.72 -5.59 5.89
N LEU A 83 12.25 -5.85 7.08
CA LEU A 83 11.46 -6.37 8.21
C LEU A 83 10.41 -5.36 8.67
N LEU A 84 10.80 -4.09 8.82
CA LEU A 84 9.86 -3.03 9.22
C LEU A 84 8.76 -2.85 8.16
N ARG A 85 9.12 -2.83 6.88
CA ARG A 85 8.16 -2.78 5.77
C ARG A 85 7.18 -3.95 5.82
N ASN A 86 7.68 -5.18 5.94
CA ASN A 86 6.84 -6.37 5.98
C ASN A 86 5.86 -6.34 7.16
N LYS A 87 6.28 -5.82 8.30
CA LYS A 87 5.47 -5.76 9.52
C LYS A 87 4.44 -4.63 9.51
N GLU A 88 4.85 -3.43 9.09
CA GLU A 88 4.07 -2.21 9.34
C GLU A 88 3.39 -1.66 8.08
N ILE A 89 3.76 -2.11 6.89
CA ILE A 89 3.27 -1.57 5.62
C ILE A 89 2.62 -2.66 4.78
N GLY A 90 1.34 -2.50 4.44
CA GLY A 90 0.71 -3.19 3.32
C GLY A 90 0.92 -2.39 2.04
N PHE A 91 1.24 -3.06 0.94
CA PHE A 91 1.39 -2.39 -0.35
C PHE A 91 0.55 -3.08 -1.44
N VAL A 92 -0.20 -2.28 -2.20
CA VAL A 92 -0.98 -2.74 -3.36
C VAL A 92 -0.52 -1.98 -4.59
N TYR A 93 0.01 -2.73 -5.56
CA TYR A 93 0.43 -2.22 -6.87
C TYR A 93 -0.74 -2.16 -7.85
N GLN A 94 -0.65 -1.30 -8.86
CA GLN A 94 -1.60 -1.21 -9.96
C GLN A 94 -1.84 -2.57 -10.66
N PHE A 95 -0.81 -3.39 -10.83
CA PHE A 95 -0.88 -4.71 -11.47
C PHE A 95 -0.93 -5.89 -10.49
N HIS A 96 -1.37 -5.67 -9.24
CA HIS A 96 -1.60 -6.67 -8.19
C HIS A 96 -0.38 -7.54 -7.80
N HIS A 97 0.48 -7.92 -8.75
CA HIS A 97 1.67 -8.77 -8.58
C HIS A 97 1.42 -10.03 -7.72
N LEU A 98 0.30 -10.71 -7.99
CA LEU A 98 0.04 -12.01 -7.39
C LEU A 98 1.00 -13.05 -7.98
N LEU A 99 1.49 -13.94 -7.13
CA LEU A 99 2.36 -15.02 -7.56
C LEU A 99 1.55 -16.10 -8.28
N PRO A 100 1.80 -16.37 -9.58
CA PRO A 100 0.92 -17.21 -10.40
C PRO A 100 0.93 -18.68 -10.00
N ASP A 101 2.03 -19.13 -9.37
CA ASP A 101 2.20 -20.52 -8.94
C ASP A 101 1.55 -20.81 -7.59
N LEU A 102 1.17 -19.79 -6.84
CA LEU A 102 0.51 -19.91 -5.55
C LEU A 102 -1.00 -19.77 -5.71
N SER A 103 -1.73 -20.51 -4.86
CA SER A 103 -3.17 -20.35 -4.70
C SER A 103 -3.50 -18.97 -4.10
N THR A 104 -4.76 -18.59 -4.13
CA THR A 104 -5.28 -17.37 -3.50
C THR A 104 -4.93 -17.34 -2.01
N LEU A 105 -5.18 -18.44 -1.29
CA LEU A 105 -4.88 -18.54 0.13
C LEU A 105 -3.39 -18.40 0.41
N GLU A 106 -2.54 -19.07 -0.38
CA GLU A 106 -1.09 -18.96 -0.25
C GLU A 106 -0.55 -17.56 -0.56
N ASN A 107 -1.09 -16.90 -1.58
CA ASN A 107 -0.75 -15.49 -1.87
C ASN A 107 -1.04 -14.59 -0.66
N ILE A 108 -2.19 -14.76 0.00
CA ILE A 108 -2.58 -13.95 1.15
C ILE A 108 -1.72 -14.28 2.37
N ALA A 109 -1.46 -15.56 2.65
CA ALA A 109 -0.69 -15.98 3.81
C ALA A 109 0.81 -15.65 3.72
N LEU A 110 1.34 -15.50 2.50
CA LEU A 110 2.78 -15.40 2.24
C LEU A 110 3.51 -14.32 3.07
N PRO A 111 3.03 -13.06 3.20
CA PRO A 111 3.73 -12.05 3.99
C PRO A 111 3.85 -12.44 5.48
N SER A 112 2.84 -13.09 6.05
CA SER A 112 2.88 -13.59 7.43
C SER A 112 3.86 -14.74 7.60
N LEU A 113 3.92 -15.65 6.63
CA LEU A 113 4.91 -16.74 6.63
C LEU A 113 6.34 -16.20 6.52
N ILE A 114 6.58 -15.19 5.68
CA ILE A 114 7.88 -14.52 5.57
C ILE A 114 8.28 -13.83 6.87
N SER A 115 7.31 -13.29 7.65
CA SER A 115 7.59 -12.68 8.96
C SER A 115 7.84 -13.71 10.07
N GLY A 116 7.72 -15.01 9.78
CA GLY A 116 7.95 -16.11 10.74
C GLY A 116 6.72 -16.49 11.55
N THR A 117 5.52 -16.05 11.16
CA THR A 117 4.26 -16.51 11.77
C THR A 117 4.08 -17.99 11.53
N ASP A 118 3.57 -18.72 12.52
CA ASP A 118 3.24 -20.13 12.37
C ASP A 118 2.30 -20.37 11.18
N LYS A 119 2.49 -21.50 10.50
CA LYS A 119 1.74 -21.82 9.28
C LYS A 119 0.23 -21.88 9.52
N GLU A 120 -0.19 -22.54 10.59
CA GLU A 120 -1.63 -22.71 10.89
C GLU A 120 -2.27 -21.35 11.21
N GLU A 121 -1.58 -20.50 11.98
CA GLU A 121 -2.02 -19.15 12.29
C GLU A 121 -2.10 -18.28 11.03
N ALA A 122 -1.06 -18.30 10.19
CA ALA A 122 -1.01 -17.51 8.94
C ALA A 122 -2.15 -17.90 7.99
N TYR A 123 -2.41 -19.21 7.82
CA TYR A 123 -3.49 -19.68 6.96
C TYR A 123 -4.87 -19.41 7.54
N SER A 124 -5.06 -19.57 8.85
CA SER A 124 -6.32 -19.26 9.53
C SER A 124 -6.68 -17.79 9.37
N PHE A 125 -5.70 -16.87 9.56
CA PHE A 125 -5.92 -15.45 9.35
C PHE A 125 -6.16 -15.10 7.87
N ALA A 126 -5.43 -15.73 6.94
CA ALA A 126 -5.64 -15.55 5.51
C ALA A 126 -7.05 -15.98 5.07
N LEU A 127 -7.60 -17.07 5.64
CA LEU A 127 -8.99 -17.48 5.40
C LEU A 127 -9.99 -16.41 5.88
N SER A 128 -9.76 -15.80 7.04
CA SER A 128 -10.62 -14.71 7.53
C SER A 128 -10.57 -13.48 6.63
N LEU A 129 -9.39 -13.12 6.11
CA LEU A 129 -9.24 -12.03 5.15
C LEU A 129 -9.94 -12.33 3.82
N LEU A 130 -9.89 -13.59 3.36
CA LEU A 130 -10.58 -14.05 2.16
C LEU A 130 -12.10 -13.89 2.28
N ASP A 131 -12.64 -14.19 3.45
CA ASP A 131 -14.08 -13.98 3.74
C ASP A 131 -14.42 -12.49 3.75
N GLN A 132 -13.60 -11.64 4.39
CA GLN A 132 -13.77 -10.19 4.42
C GLN A 132 -13.79 -9.55 3.01
N VAL A 133 -13.01 -10.08 2.08
CA VAL A 133 -13.01 -9.58 0.69
C VAL A 133 -14.03 -10.29 -0.22
N ASN A 134 -14.99 -11.03 0.35
CA ASN A 134 -16.05 -11.74 -0.37
C ASN A 134 -15.51 -12.73 -1.44
N LEU A 135 -14.49 -13.52 -1.06
CA LEU A 135 -13.88 -14.53 -1.93
C LEU A 135 -13.90 -15.94 -1.32
N LYS A 136 -14.85 -16.20 -0.39
CA LYS A 136 -15.07 -17.55 0.16
C LYS A 136 -15.32 -18.55 -0.95
N GLY A 137 -14.65 -19.70 -0.89
CA GLY A 137 -14.71 -20.75 -1.92
C GLY A 137 -13.66 -20.57 -3.03
N LYS A 138 -12.80 -19.54 -2.96
CA LYS A 138 -11.71 -19.28 -3.92
C LYS A 138 -10.32 -19.59 -3.36
N GLU A 139 -10.23 -20.27 -2.23
CA GLU A 139 -9.00 -20.55 -1.48
C GLU A 139 -7.93 -21.21 -2.35
N GLN A 140 -8.35 -22.20 -3.15
CA GLN A 140 -7.48 -22.99 -4.02
C GLN A 140 -7.33 -22.44 -5.44
N SER A 141 -8.09 -21.37 -5.79
CA SER A 141 -7.99 -20.77 -7.11
C SER A 141 -6.63 -20.13 -7.31
N ARG A 142 -6.08 -20.24 -8.52
CA ARG A 142 -4.85 -19.54 -8.93
C ARG A 142 -5.19 -18.18 -9.55
N PRO A 143 -4.26 -17.22 -9.58
CA PRO A 143 -4.51 -15.88 -10.14
C PRO A 143 -5.07 -15.87 -11.57
N ASN A 144 -4.71 -16.82 -12.41
CA ASN A 144 -5.22 -16.95 -13.77
C ASN A 144 -6.69 -17.43 -13.86
N GLN A 145 -7.23 -17.96 -12.78
CA GLN A 145 -8.61 -18.41 -12.65
C GLN A 145 -9.54 -17.34 -12.05
N LEU A 146 -8.98 -16.19 -11.68
CA LEU A 146 -9.69 -15.07 -11.06
C LEU A 146 -9.95 -13.96 -12.07
N SER A 147 -11.10 -13.30 -11.96
CA SER A 147 -11.36 -12.05 -12.65
C SER A 147 -10.42 -10.92 -12.19
N GLY A 148 -10.36 -9.80 -12.92
CA GLY A 148 -9.55 -8.65 -12.55
C GLY A 148 -9.89 -8.12 -11.15
N GLY A 149 -11.19 -7.95 -10.86
CA GLY A 149 -11.67 -7.50 -9.55
C GLY A 149 -11.41 -8.50 -8.42
N GLU A 150 -11.49 -9.83 -8.70
CA GLU A 150 -11.12 -10.85 -7.71
C GLU A 150 -9.62 -10.80 -7.40
N ARG A 151 -8.75 -10.68 -8.42
CA ARG A 151 -7.30 -10.51 -8.20
C ARG A 151 -6.99 -9.28 -7.36
N GLN A 152 -7.69 -8.18 -7.58
CA GLN A 152 -7.52 -6.97 -6.80
C GLN A 152 -7.92 -7.18 -5.33
N ARG A 153 -9.04 -7.82 -5.05
CA ARG A 153 -9.47 -8.17 -3.69
C ARG A 153 -8.46 -9.09 -2.99
N VAL A 154 -7.90 -10.05 -3.71
CA VAL A 154 -6.79 -10.87 -3.19
C VAL A 154 -5.56 -10.02 -2.84
N ALA A 155 -5.21 -9.05 -3.67
CA ALA A 155 -4.07 -8.17 -3.40
C ALA A 155 -4.29 -7.31 -2.15
N ILE A 156 -5.52 -6.81 -1.91
CA ILE A 156 -5.87 -6.12 -0.66
C ILE A 156 -5.74 -7.08 0.52
N ALA A 157 -6.36 -8.25 0.45
CA ALA A 157 -6.28 -9.24 1.54
C ALA A 157 -4.82 -9.61 1.86
N ARG A 158 -3.98 -9.83 0.83
CA ARG A 158 -2.55 -10.08 1.01
C ARG A 158 -1.84 -8.93 1.71
N SER A 159 -2.14 -7.68 1.36
CA SER A 159 -1.52 -6.51 1.97
C SER A 159 -1.89 -6.34 3.45
N MET A 160 -3.00 -6.92 3.90
CA MET A 160 -3.48 -6.88 5.28
C MET A 160 -3.01 -8.04 6.15
N SER A 161 -2.32 -9.03 5.59
CA SER A 161 -2.00 -10.30 6.27
C SER A 161 -1.13 -10.15 7.52
N ASN A 162 -0.30 -9.12 7.60
CA ASN A 162 0.50 -8.80 8.79
C ASN A 162 -0.16 -7.75 9.72
N LYS A 163 -1.44 -7.42 9.52
CA LYS A 163 -2.16 -6.37 10.27
C LYS A 163 -1.36 -5.06 10.26
N PRO A 164 -1.02 -4.53 9.08
CA PRO A 164 -0.10 -3.39 8.96
C PRO A 164 -0.71 -2.13 9.58
N SER A 165 0.16 -1.22 10.04
CA SER A 165 -0.25 0.08 10.56
C SER A 165 -0.67 1.04 9.47
N CYS A 166 -0.13 0.85 8.26
CA CYS A 166 -0.53 1.63 7.08
C CYS A 166 -0.62 0.77 5.83
N LEU A 167 -1.57 1.13 4.97
CA LEU A 167 -1.79 0.56 3.65
C LEU A 167 -1.48 1.62 2.60
N ILE A 168 -0.62 1.27 1.65
CA ILE A 168 -0.18 2.15 0.58
C ILE A 168 -0.59 1.55 -0.76
N MET A 169 -1.23 2.35 -1.61
CA MET A 169 -1.78 1.89 -2.88
C MET A 169 -1.38 2.82 -4.02
N ASP A 170 -0.89 2.26 -5.10
CA ASP A 170 -0.52 2.98 -6.31
C ASP A 170 -1.51 2.68 -7.43
N GLU A 171 -2.37 3.65 -7.77
CA GLU A 171 -3.40 3.58 -8.83
C GLU A 171 -4.24 2.28 -8.77
N PRO A 172 -4.82 1.92 -7.60
CA PRO A 172 -5.42 0.60 -7.42
C PRO A 172 -6.66 0.36 -8.29
N THR A 173 -7.29 1.41 -8.80
CA THR A 173 -8.53 1.33 -9.59
C THR A 173 -8.34 1.52 -11.09
N GLY A 174 -7.09 1.68 -11.56
CA GLY A 174 -6.78 2.01 -12.95
C GLY A 174 -7.29 1.00 -14.01
N ASN A 175 -7.67 -0.20 -13.60
CA ASN A 175 -8.16 -1.26 -14.48
C ASN A 175 -9.65 -1.62 -14.21
N LEU A 176 -10.39 -0.80 -13.45
CA LEU A 176 -11.79 -1.04 -13.09
C LEU A 176 -12.72 -0.07 -13.83
N ASP A 177 -13.93 -0.54 -14.13
CA ASP A 177 -15.02 0.34 -14.51
C ASP A 177 -15.60 1.07 -13.28
N SER A 178 -16.35 2.15 -13.50
CA SER A 178 -16.85 3.05 -12.43
C SER A 178 -17.65 2.31 -11.36
N LYS A 179 -18.49 1.33 -11.71
CA LYS A 179 -19.29 0.57 -10.76
C LYS A 179 -18.42 -0.34 -9.88
N ASN A 180 -17.38 -0.90 -10.45
CA ASN A 180 -16.44 -1.73 -9.72
C ASN A 180 -15.51 -0.89 -8.82
N VAL A 181 -15.23 0.38 -9.18
CA VAL A 181 -14.53 1.35 -8.33
C VAL A 181 -15.29 1.58 -7.02
N ASP A 182 -16.61 1.84 -7.09
CA ASP A 182 -17.42 2.09 -5.90
C ASP A 182 -17.42 0.88 -4.96
N ASN A 183 -17.68 -0.32 -5.49
CA ASN A 183 -17.67 -1.56 -4.71
C ASN A 183 -16.30 -1.85 -4.09
N PHE A 184 -15.23 -1.52 -4.81
CA PHE A 184 -13.86 -1.65 -4.32
C PHE A 184 -13.58 -0.69 -3.16
N MET A 185 -13.98 0.58 -3.30
CA MET A 185 -13.78 1.58 -2.26
C MET A 185 -14.61 1.28 -1.01
N ASP A 186 -15.86 0.80 -1.15
CA ASP A 186 -16.68 0.37 -0.03
C ASP A 186 -15.97 -0.73 0.78
N LEU A 187 -15.50 -1.77 0.10
CA LEU A 187 -14.77 -2.87 0.71
C LEU A 187 -13.49 -2.38 1.39
N LEU A 188 -12.71 -1.54 0.70
CA LEU A 188 -11.45 -1.01 1.21
C LEU A 188 -11.67 -0.19 2.49
N MET A 189 -12.65 0.73 2.46
CA MET A 189 -12.95 1.60 3.61
C MET A 189 -13.44 0.78 4.81
N GLU A 190 -14.24 -0.26 4.58
CA GLU A 190 -14.64 -1.20 5.64
C GLU A 190 -13.43 -1.90 6.26
N MET A 191 -12.54 -2.45 5.44
CA MET A 191 -11.33 -3.14 5.91
C MET A 191 -10.41 -2.22 6.73
N ILE A 192 -10.12 -1.02 6.25
CA ILE A 192 -9.25 -0.08 7.00
C ILE A 192 -9.88 0.37 8.31
N GLN A 193 -11.21 0.50 8.36
CA GLN A 193 -11.93 0.84 9.59
C GLN A 193 -11.86 -0.30 10.62
N ILE A 194 -12.12 -1.54 10.19
CA ILE A 194 -12.03 -2.74 11.05
C ILE A 194 -10.63 -2.87 11.65
N HIS A 195 -9.60 -2.69 10.83
CA HIS A 195 -8.20 -2.89 11.23
C HIS A 195 -7.52 -1.62 11.76
N LYS A 196 -8.21 -0.46 11.74
CA LYS A 196 -7.66 0.87 12.12
C LYS A 196 -6.37 1.20 11.38
N THR A 197 -6.31 0.86 10.10
CA THR A 197 -5.14 1.03 9.26
C THR A 197 -5.16 2.43 8.62
N THR A 198 -4.04 3.14 8.66
CA THR A 198 -3.85 4.42 7.96
C THR A 198 -3.71 4.15 6.46
N LEU A 199 -4.35 4.97 5.61
CA LEU A 199 -4.39 4.74 4.17
C LEU A 199 -3.72 5.85 3.37
N VAL A 200 -2.88 5.48 2.39
CA VAL A 200 -2.37 6.40 1.36
C VAL A 200 -2.67 5.82 -0.01
N ILE A 201 -3.39 6.56 -0.84
CA ILE A 201 -3.69 6.16 -2.23
C ILE A 201 -3.15 7.20 -3.20
N ALA A 202 -2.29 6.81 -4.13
CA ALA A 202 -2.01 7.61 -5.32
C ALA A 202 -3.09 7.34 -6.35
N THR A 203 -3.77 8.38 -6.83
CA THR A 203 -4.83 8.23 -7.82
C THR A 203 -5.07 9.51 -8.62
N HIS A 204 -5.54 9.34 -9.85
CA HIS A 204 -6.12 10.41 -10.67
C HIS A 204 -7.65 10.30 -10.76
N ASP A 205 -8.26 9.27 -10.16
CA ASP A 205 -9.70 9.04 -10.16
C ASP A 205 -10.38 9.92 -9.09
N LYS A 206 -11.32 10.77 -9.54
CA LYS A 206 -12.10 11.66 -8.67
C LYS A 206 -13.05 10.89 -7.74
N ASN A 207 -13.56 9.74 -8.16
CA ASN A 207 -14.45 8.92 -7.32
C ASN A 207 -13.68 8.33 -6.13
N VAL A 208 -12.42 7.94 -6.34
CA VAL A 208 -11.54 7.48 -5.27
C VAL A 208 -11.17 8.65 -4.35
N SER A 209 -10.65 9.74 -4.91
CA SER A 209 -10.15 10.87 -4.13
C SER A 209 -11.22 11.55 -3.28
N SER A 210 -12.47 11.62 -3.75
CA SER A 210 -13.58 12.20 -3.00
C SER A 210 -14.01 11.45 -1.74
N ARG A 211 -13.52 10.22 -1.56
CA ARG A 211 -13.82 9.35 -0.41
C ARG A 211 -12.75 9.33 0.67
N LEU A 212 -11.68 10.10 0.48
CA LEU A 212 -10.54 10.18 1.40
C LEU A 212 -10.61 11.45 2.26
N ASP A 213 -10.07 11.38 3.49
CA ASP A 213 -10.15 12.46 4.47
C ASP A 213 -9.36 13.70 4.03
N ARG A 214 -8.21 13.49 3.38
CA ARG A 214 -7.32 14.55 2.92
C ARG A 214 -6.79 14.28 1.52
N LEU A 215 -6.48 15.37 0.81
CA LEU A 215 -5.83 15.31 -0.50
C LEU A 215 -4.54 16.13 -0.46
N LEU A 216 -3.49 15.59 -1.07
CA LEU A 216 -2.22 16.27 -1.35
C LEU A 216 -1.99 16.27 -2.85
N SER A 217 -1.92 17.46 -3.44
CA SER A 217 -1.56 17.61 -4.85
C SER A 217 -0.06 17.66 -5.03
N LEU A 218 0.47 16.81 -5.91
CA LEU A 218 1.85 16.88 -6.40
C LEU A 218 1.83 17.54 -7.79
N GLU A 219 2.47 18.68 -7.89
CA GLU A 219 2.58 19.48 -9.13
C GLU A 219 3.91 19.22 -9.86
#